data_685214910ea288d0bfdf0bf8098105ae
#
_entry.id   685214910ea288d0bfdf0bf8098105ae
#
_cell.length_a   1.000
_cell.length_b   1.000
_cell.length_c   1.000
_cell.angle_alpha   90.00
_cell.angle_beta   90.00
_cell.angle_gamma   90.00
#
_symmetry.space_group_name_H-M   'P 1'
#
loop_
_entity.id
_entity.type
_entity.pdbx_description
1 polymer ?
#
loop_
_entity_poly.entity_id
_entity_poly.type
_entity_poly.pdbx_seq_one_letter_code
_entity_poly.pdbx_strand_id
1 'polypeptide(L)' 'LQKIIDNYGTDILADNALFYLGDIYQNFLKDDEKAKSYYEKIILDYKDSTFSIEARKRYRKLRGDI' A
#
# COMPACT_ATOMS: atom_id res chain seq x y z
N LEU A 1 4.60 6.82 18.36
CA LEU A 1 4.39 7.17 16.98
C LEU A 1 3.20 6.50 16.39
N GLN A 2 3.14 5.21 16.57
CA GLN A 2 1.99 4.50 16.06
C GLN A 2 0.71 4.97 16.66
N LYS A 3 0.77 5.41 17.88
CA LYS A 3 -0.42 5.90 18.52
C LYS A 3 -0.97 7.10 17.82
N ILE A 4 -0.10 7.94 17.33
CA ILE A 4 -0.54 9.13 16.64
C ILE A 4 -1.31 8.73 15.40
N ILE A 5 -0.79 7.78 14.68
CA ILE A 5 -1.44 7.32 13.48
C ILE A 5 -2.80 6.72 13.80
N ASP A 6 -2.85 5.97 14.87
CA ASP A 6 -4.09 5.32 15.24
C ASP A 6 -5.15 6.31 15.63
N ASN A 7 -4.74 7.45 16.15
CA ASN A 7 -5.70 8.40 16.66
C ASN A 7 -6.23 9.36 15.64
N TYR A 8 -5.59 9.48 14.52
CA TYR A 8 -5.96 10.50 13.57
C TYR A 8 -6.52 9.92 12.31
N GLY A 9 -7.81 9.97 12.19
CA GLY A 9 -8.44 9.72 10.92
C GLY A 9 -7.78 8.66 10.09
N THR A 10 -7.44 7.59 10.69
CA THR A 10 -6.79 6.53 9.97
C THR A 10 -7.65 6.06 8.83
N ASP A 11 -8.94 6.21 8.98
CA ASP A 11 -9.84 5.79 7.92
C ASP A 11 -9.60 6.56 6.64
N ILE A 12 -9.26 7.82 6.79
CA ILE A 12 -9.07 8.67 5.63
C ILE A 12 -7.70 8.48 5.03
N LEU A 13 -6.72 8.30 5.88
CA LEU A 13 -5.33 8.23 5.44
C LEU A 13 -4.79 6.84 5.32
N ALA A 14 -5.59 5.85 5.65
CA ALA A 14 -5.09 4.48 5.69
C ALA A 14 -4.60 4.02 4.33
N ASP A 15 -5.37 4.25 3.28
CA ASP A 15 -4.96 3.81 1.97
C ASP A 15 -3.73 4.58 1.50
N ASN A 16 -3.67 5.85 1.83
CA ASN A 16 -2.52 6.66 1.49
C ASN A 16 -1.27 6.15 2.19
N ALA A 17 -1.41 5.89 3.49
CA ALA A 17 -0.28 5.38 4.27
C ALA A 17 0.19 4.03 3.76
N LEU A 18 -0.74 3.16 3.43
CA LEU A 18 -0.39 1.85 2.90
C LEU A 18 0.34 1.98 1.58
N PHE A 19 -0.11 2.89 0.75
CA PHE A 19 0.52 3.11 -0.54
C PHE A 19 1.95 3.60 -0.36
N TYR A 20 2.15 4.53 0.54
CA TYR A 20 3.48 5.04 0.82
C TYR A 20 4.39 3.95 1.35
N LEU A 21 3.87 3.14 2.27
CA LEU A 21 4.66 2.05 2.81
C LEU A 21 5.06 1.08 1.71
N GLY A 22 4.13 0.75 0.84
CA GLY A 22 4.45 -0.12 -0.26
C GLY A 22 5.54 0.47 -1.14
N ASP A 23 5.43 1.77 -1.40
CA ASP A 23 6.40 2.45 -2.23
C ASP A 23 7.79 2.42 -1.60
N ILE A 24 7.86 2.69 -0.31
CA ILE A 24 9.13 2.68 0.41
C ILE A 24 9.76 1.31 0.38
N TYR A 25 8.98 0.29 0.67
CA TYR A 25 9.52 -1.06 0.67
C TYR A 25 9.93 -1.50 -0.73
N GLN A 26 9.21 -1.03 -1.72
CA GLN A 26 9.52 -1.40 -3.09
C GLN A 26 10.80 -0.72 -3.57
N ASN A 27 10.93 0.57 -3.32
CA ASN A 27 11.99 1.36 -3.93
C ASN A 27 13.20 1.58 -3.03
N PHE A 28 12.97 1.71 -1.74
CA PHE A 28 14.06 1.99 -0.82
C PHE A 28 14.62 0.73 -0.20
N LEU A 29 13.74 -0.05 0.39
CA LEU A 29 14.17 -1.24 1.10
C LEU A 29 14.28 -2.45 0.20
N LYS A 30 13.72 -2.34 -1.00
CA LYS A 30 13.76 -3.43 -1.97
C LYS A 30 13.17 -4.71 -1.42
N ASP A 31 12.13 -4.57 -0.62
CA ASP A 31 11.45 -5.71 -0.04
C ASP A 31 10.13 -5.92 -0.76
N ASP A 32 10.20 -6.65 -1.86
CA ASP A 32 9.04 -6.85 -2.70
C ASP A 32 7.90 -7.58 -1.98
N GLU A 33 8.25 -8.46 -1.09
CA GLU A 33 7.25 -9.21 -0.36
C GLU A 33 6.37 -8.29 0.48
N LYS A 34 7.00 -7.40 1.22
CA LYS A 34 6.26 -6.48 2.04
C LYS A 34 5.53 -5.45 1.19
N ALA A 35 6.17 -4.99 0.13
CA ALA A 35 5.53 -4.06 -0.77
C ALA A 35 4.25 -4.65 -1.34
N LYS A 36 4.30 -5.89 -1.77
CA LYS A 36 3.12 -6.56 -2.28
C LYS A 36 2.03 -6.63 -1.22
N SER A 37 2.43 -6.92 -0.02
CA SER A 37 1.47 -7.05 1.08
C SER A 37 0.71 -5.74 1.29
N TYR A 38 1.43 -4.63 1.28
CA TYR A 38 0.79 -3.33 1.48
C TYR A 38 -0.12 -2.98 0.31
N TYR A 39 0.33 -3.23 -0.90
CA TYR A 39 -0.52 -2.95 -2.06
C TYR A 39 -1.75 -3.83 -2.06
N GLU A 40 -1.58 -5.07 -1.66
CA GLU A 40 -2.71 -5.99 -1.61
C GLU A 40 -3.77 -5.51 -0.61
N LYS A 41 -3.33 -4.98 0.51
CA LYS A 41 -4.26 -4.45 1.49
C LYS A 41 -5.10 -3.33 0.89
N ILE A 42 -4.49 -2.47 0.11
CA ILE A 42 -5.24 -1.41 -0.54
C ILE A 42 -6.27 -2.00 -1.49
N ILE A 43 -5.86 -2.96 -2.27
CA ILE A 43 -6.73 -3.57 -3.25
C ILE A 43 -7.94 -4.23 -2.60
N LEU A 44 -7.71 -4.90 -1.49
CA LEU A 44 -8.77 -5.64 -0.82
C LEU A 44 -9.64 -4.78 0.08
N ASP A 45 -9.01 -3.90 0.83
CA ASP A 45 -9.73 -3.12 1.84
C ASP A 45 -10.21 -1.78 1.35
N TYR A 46 -9.56 -1.23 0.36
CA TYR A 46 -9.88 0.11 -0.13
C TYR A 46 -10.07 0.08 -1.64
N LYS A 47 -10.95 -0.79 -2.07
CA LYS A 47 -11.17 -0.99 -3.49
C LYS A 47 -11.60 0.27 -4.21
N ASP A 48 -12.31 1.13 -3.51
CA ASP A 48 -12.82 2.35 -4.12
C ASP A 48 -11.81 3.49 -4.09
N SER A 49 -10.67 3.26 -3.51
CA SER A 49 -9.67 4.29 -3.43
C SER A 49 -9.00 4.50 -4.78
N THR A 50 -8.64 5.75 -5.07
CA THR A 50 -7.89 6.01 -6.28
C THR A 50 -6.54 5.32 -6.24
N PHE A 51 -6.03 5.11 -5.04
CA PHE A 51 -4.76 4.42 -4.91
C PHE A 51 -4.85 2.95 -5.27
N SER A 52 -6.05 2.38 -5.23
CA SER A 52 -6.18 0.97 -5.51
C SER A 52 -5.82 0.64 -6.95
N ILE A 53 -6.07 1.55 -7.86
CA ILE A 53 -5.75 1.34 -9.27
C ILE A 53 -4.23 1.22 -9.44
N GLU A 54 -3.52 2.18 -8.87
CA GLU A 54 -2.07 2.17 -8.97
C GLU A 54 -1.49 1.01 -8.17
N ALA A 55 -2.07 0.74 -7.01
CA ALA A 55 -1.59 -0.35 -6.18
C ALA A 55 -1.71 -1.68 -6.92
N ARG A 56 -2.80 -1.84 -7.64
CA ARG A 56 -3.01 -3.07 -8.41
C ARG A 56 -1.94 -3.23 -9.48
N LYS A 57 -1.63 -2.15 -10.16
CA LYS A 57 -0.59 -2.19 -11.18
C LYS A 57 0.75 -2.61 -10.58
N ARG A 58 1.10 -2.01 -9.48
CA ARG A 58 2.37 -2.32 -8.85
C ARG A 58 2.39 -3.72 -8.27
N TYR A 59 1.27 -4.13 -7.72
CA TYR A 59 1.16 -5.47 -7.17
C TYR A 59 1.42 -6.53 -8.24
N ARG A 60 0.80 -6.35 -9.39
CA ARG A 60 0.97 -7.31 -10.49
C ARG A 60 2.40 -7.32 -10.98
N LYS A 61 3.02 -6.15 -11.03
CA LYS A 61 4.40 -6.07 -11.43
C LYS A 61 5.29 -6.82 -10.49
N LEU A 62 5.06 -6.67 -9.20
CA LEU A 62 5.87 -7.33 -8.20
C LEU A 62 5.66 -8.83 -8.20
N ARG A 63 4.50 -9.25 -8.62
CA ARG A 63 4.23 -10.68 -8.76
C ARG A 63 4.87 -11.26 -10.01
N GLY A 64 5.25 -10.43 -10.91
CA GLY A 64 5.82 -10.91 -12.16
C GLY A 64 4.78 -11.19 -13.22
N ASP A 65 3.65 -10.54 -13.14
CA ASP A 65 2.55 -10.76 -14.05
C ASP A 65 2.64 -9.96 -15.33
N ILE A 66 3.76 -9.46 -15.63
CA ILE A 66 3.87 -8.60 -16.80
C ILE A 66 3.87 -9.34 -18.12
#